data_669693128a8fb0f250c3d61905cfecb8
#
_entry.id   669693128a8fb0f250c3d61905cfecb8
#
_cell.length_a   1.000
_cell.length_b   1.000
_cell.length_c   1.000
_cell.angle_alpha   90.00
_cell.angle_beta   90.00
_cell.angle_gamma   90.00
#
_symmetry.space_group_name_H-M   'P 1'
#
loop_
_entity.id
_entity.type
_entity.pdbx_description
1 polymer ?
#
loop_
_entity_poly.entity_id
_entity_poly.type
_entity_poly.pdbx_seq_one_letter_code
_entity_poly.pdbx_strand_id
1 'polypeptide(L)'
;MSVETSIANGIAEIVLDCPPVNALNSTEWLDLAKNIDHLSHNDEVRVVVISAKGKGFCAGADIKELQEDSTKIADVNDGCWKTARAIHVCNVPVIAACHGFVLGGGILLAGSADLVLATEDSYFGLPEIDRGALGGGAHLSRLFPLQAVRKMMFTGKPISAKRAFEYGSIESLHSDIHSLHQAALDIAEDMASKSPIAMKLAKKALNQIEHGDVDEHYKSEQTFTLELYKSTDSQEARDAFVEKRDANFHAEE
;
A
#
# COMPACT_ATOMS: atom_id res chain seq x y z
N MET A 1 13.52 -13.02 7.50
CA MET A 1 12.78 -11.77 7.69
C MET A 1 12.16 -11.42 6.36
N SER A 2 10.91 -11.05 6.38
CA SER A 2 10.14 -10.71 5.17
C SER A 2 10.41 -9.30 4.61
N VAL A 3 11.30 -8.54 5.27
CA VAL A 3 11.69 -7.18 4.88
C VAL A 3 13.18 -7.01 5.07
N GLU A 4 13.88 -6.62 4.01
CA GLU A 4 15.28 -6.26 4.06
C GLU A 4 15.41 -4.73 4.13
N THR A 5 16.34 -4.21 4.94
CA THR A 5 16.57 -2.77 5.05
C THR A 5 18.04 -2.48 4.97
N SER A 6 18.43 -1.51 4.15
CA SER A 6 19.79 -0.99 4.03
C SER A 6 19.78 0.53 4.02
N ILE A 7 20.88 1.14 4.47
CA ILE A 7 21.05 2.60 4.45
C ILE A 7 22.40 2.90 3.78
N ALA A 8 22.38 3.70 2.75
CA ALA A 8 23.57 4.19 2.06
C ALA A 8 23.33 5.60 1.52
N ASN A 9 24.31 6.49 1.65
CA ASN A 9 24.29 7.85 1.09
C ASN A 9 23.04 8.68 1.49
N GLY A 10 22.49 8.45 2.68
CA GLY A 10 21.28 9.12 3.13
C GLY A 10 19.97 8.50 2.61
N ILE A 11 20.02 7.44 1.85
CA ILE A 11 18.86 6.72 1.32
C ILE A 11 18.68 5.43 2.11
N ALA A 12 17.49 5.23 2.68
CA ALA A 12 17.08 3.96 3.25
C ALA A 12 16.25 3.19 2.21
N GLU A 13 16.68 1.99 1.87
CA GLU A 13 15.93 1.09 1.02
C GLU A 13 15.24 0.02 1.86
N ILE A 14 13.93 -0.10 1.70
CA ILE A 14 13.08 -1.16 2.26
C ILE A 14 12.68 -2.08 1.11
N VAL A 15 13.06 -3.34 1.17
CA VAL A 15 12.74 -4.32 0.14
C VAL A 15 11.83 -5.40 0.74
N LEU A 16 10.60 -5.48 0.25
CA LEU A 16 9.66 -6.54 0.61
C LEU A 16 10.10 -7.85 -0.04
N ASP A 17 10.24 -8.92 0.74
CA ASP A 17 10.63 -10.25 0.27
C ASP A 17 9.82 -11.34 1.02
N CYS A 18 8.51 -11.36 0.77
CA CYS A 18 7.54 -12.30 1.34
C CYS A 18 6.94 -13.17 0.24
N PRO A 19 7.69 -14.19 -0.25
CA PRO A 19 7.19 -15.03 -1.34
C PRO A 19 5.92 -15.83 -0.92
N PRO A 20 5.02 -16.10 -1.86
CA PRO A 20 5.17 -15.92 -3.30
C PRO A 20 4.68 -14.56 -3.84
N VAL A 21 3.97 -13.74 -3.07
CA VAL A 21 3.23 -12.57 -3.57
C VAL A 21 3.35 -11.32 -2.69
N ASN A 22 4.30 -11.29 -1.78
CA ASN A 22 4.46 -10.19 -0.84
C ASN A 22 3.15 -9.83 -0.10
N ALA A 23 2.40 -10.86 0.31
CA ALA A 23 1.29 -10.71 1.25
C ALA A 23 1.85 -10.74 2.67
N LEU A 24 1.44 -9.80 3.51
CA LEU A 24 1.95 -9.62 4.85
C LEU A 24 0.91 -10.08 5.90
N ASN A 25 1.35 -10.86 6.88
CA ASN A 25 0.53 -11.20 8.03
C ASN A 25 0.50 -10.04 9.06
N SER A 26 -0.32 -10.19 10.10
CA SER A 26 -0.52 -9.15 11.12
C SER A 26 0.79 -8.69 11.79
N THR A 27 1.70 -9.63 12.06
CA THR A 27 3.01 -9.34 12.67
C THR A 27 3.92 -8.59 11.70
N GLU A 28 3.97 -9.02 10.44
CA GLU A 28 4.81 -8.41 9.39
C GLU A 28 4.38 -6.97 9.09
N TRP A 29 3.07 -6.68 9.08
CA TRP A 29 2.57 -5.30 8.98
C TRP A 29 3.07 -4.43 10.14
N LEU A 30 2.96 -4.91 11.38
CA LEU A 30 3.43 -4.17 12.55
C LEU A 30 4.95 -3.96 12.56
N ASP A 31 5.71 -4.94 12.11
CA ASP A 31 7.16 -4.84 12.06
C ASP A 31 7.62 -3.88 10.94
N LEU A 32 6.92 -3.85 9.80
CA LEU A 32 7.14 -2.85 8.76
C LEU A 32 6.85 -1.43 9.28
N ALA A 33 5.76 -1.23 10.02
CA ALA A 33 5.43 0.05 10.64
C ALA A 33 6.53 0.54 11.58
N LYS A 34 7.03 -0.35 12.46
CA LYS A 34 8.13 -0.03 13.41
C LYS A 34 9.43 0.30 12.66
N ASN A 35 9.73 -0.43 11.58
CA ASN A 35 10.92 -0.19 10.77
C ASN A 35 10.86 1.21 10.12
N ILE A 36 9.74 1.56 9.50
CA ILE A 36 9.55 2.89 8.90
C ILE A 36 9.63 4.00 9.97
N ASP A 37 9.01 3.80 11.13
CA ASP A 37 9.08 4.76 12.23
C ASP A 37 10.54 4.94 12.72
N HIS A 38 11.29 3.85 12.85
CA HIS A 38 12.71 3.91 13.20
C HIS A 38 13.52 4.71 12.17
N LEU A 39 13.33 4.44 10.87
CA LEU A 39 14.00 5.18 9.79
C LEU A 39 13.61 6.66 9.76
N SER A 40 12.34 6.96 10.06
CA SER A 40 11.82 8.33 10.17
C SER A 40 12.55 9.20 11.21
N HIS A 41 13.13 8.56 12.23
CA HIS A 41 13.84 9.23 13.33
C HIS A 41 15.35 9.05 13.27
N ASN A 42 15.88 8.40 12.24
CA ASN A 42 17.30 8.22 12.05
C ASN A 42 17.90 9.42 11.29
N ASP A 43 18.80 10.16 11.92
CA ASP A 43 19.43 11.36 11.36
C ASP A 43 20.30 11.08 10.11
N GLU A 44 20.69 9.83 9.88
CA GLU A 44 21.42 9.40 8.67
C GLU A 44 20.48 9.26 7.46
N VAL A 45 19.17 9.14 7.67
CA VAL A 45 18.18 8.93 6.60
C VAL A 45 17.62 10.27 6.12
N ARG A 46 17.60 10.46 4.80
CA ARG A 46 17.07 11.64 4.10
C ARG A 46 15.87 11.30 3.24
N VAL A 47 15.81 10.08 2.73
CA VAL A 47 14.75 9.56 1.86
C VAL A 47 14.58 8.07 2.14
N VAL A 48 13.37 7.58 2.05
CA VAL A 48 13.05 6.15 2.08
C VAL A 48 12.56 5.70 0.71
N VAL A 49 13.08 4.61 0.18
CA VAL A 49 12.59 3.92 -1.03
C VAL A 49 12.02 2.58 -0.62
N ILE A 50 10.75 2.33 -0.94
CA ILE A 50 10.09 1.04 -0.71
C ILE A 50 9.98 0.33 -2.06
N SER A 51 10.55 -0.85 -2.14
CA SER A 51 10.51 -1.73 -3.31
C SER A 51 10.20 -3.17 -2.91
N ALA A 52 10.15 -4.09 -3.85
CA ALA A 52 9.88 -5.49 -3.56
C ALA A 52 10.66 -6.43 -4.48
N LYS A 53 10.86 -7.67 -4.04
CA LYS A 53 11.32 -8.79 -4.87
C LYS A 53 10.16 -9.61 -5.42
N GLY A 54 10.43 -10.46 -6.39
CA GLY A 54 9.47 -11.44 -6.91
C GLY A 54 8.60 -10.90 -8.03
N LYS A 55 7.32 -11.33 -8.06
CA LYS A 55 6.42 -11.13 -9.20
C LYS A 55 5.61 -9.83 -9.15
N GLY A 56 5.61 -9.14 -8.02
CA GLY A 56 4.86 -7.92 -7.84
C GLY A 56 5.18 -7.25 -6.51
N PHE A 57 4.73 -6.02 -6.38
CA PHE A 57 5.07 -5.16 -5.25
C PHE A 57 4.49 -5.69 -3.93
N CYS A 58 3.17 -5.83 -3.85
CA CYS A 58 2.49 -6.34 -2.66
C CYS A 58 1.05 -6.74 -3.00
N ALA A 59 0.63 -7.94 -2.54
CA ALA A 59 -0.73 -8.45 -2.73
C ALA A 59 -1.67 -8.12 -1.55
N GLY A 60 -1.18 -7.42 -0.51
CA GLY A 60 -1.99 -7.02 0.64
C GLY A 60 -1.82 -7.91 1.85
N ALA A 61 -2.91 -8.11 2.59
CA ALA A 61 -2.94 -8.96 3.77
C ALA A 61 -2.84 -10.47 3.42
N ASP A 62 -2.19 -11.24 4.30
CA ASP A 62 -2.14 -12.69 4.14
C ASP A 62 -3.52 -13.31 4.46
N ILE A 63 -4.23 -13.71 3.40
CA ILE A 63 -5.55 -14.34 3.51
C ILE A 63 -5.48 -15.68 4.24
N LYS A 64 -4.33 -16.38 4.22
CA LYS A 64 -4.19 -17.65 4.93
C LYS A 64 -4.28 -17.46 6.44
N GLU A 65 -3.63 -16.41 6.98
CA GLU A 65 -3.77 -16.06 8.40
C GLU A 65 -5.23 -15.82 8.76
N LEU A 66 -5.96 -15.07 7.93
CA LEU A 66 -7.37 -14.75 8.15
C LEU A 66 -8.31 -15.97 7.96
N GLN A 67 -7.92 -16.93 7.15
CA GLN A 67 -8.64 -18.20 7.00
C GLN A 67 -8.43 -19.11 8.20
N GLU A 68 -7.21 -19.18 8.72
CA GLU A 68 -6.87 -19.96 9.92
C GLU A 68 -7.52 -19.38 11.18
N ASP A 69 -7.53 -18.05 11.29
CA ASP A 69 -8.12 -17.32 12.40
C ASP A 69 -8.73 -15.99 11.95
N SER A 70 -10.03 -15.97 11.70
CA SER A 70 -10.77 -14.77 11.27
C SER A 70 -10.76 -13.64 12.31
N THR A 71 -10.46 -13.92 13.59
CA THR A 71 -10.34 -12.88 14.62
C THR A 71 -9.12 -11.97 14.40
N LYS A 72 -8.13 -12.45 13.66
CA LYS A 72 -6.93 -11.70 13.29
C LYS A 72 -7.18 -10.49 12.40
N ILE A 73 -8.38 -10.35 11.83
CA ILE A 73 -8.72 -9.17 11.02
C ILE A 73 -8.50 -7.85 11.77
N ALA A 74 -8.74 -7.82 13.08
CA ALA A 74 -8.51 -6.62 13.88
C ALA A 74 -7.01 -6.29 13.98
N ASP A 75 -6.15 -7.31 14.17
CA ASP A 75 -4.69 -7.16 14.23
C ASP A 75 -4.13 -6.74 12.87
N VAL A 76 -4.62 -7.33 11.77
CA VAL A 76 -4.25 -6.98 10.39
C VAL A 76 -4.63 -5.53 10.09
N ASN A 77 -5.85 -5.11 10.42
CA ASN A 77 -6.31 -3.74 10.24
C ASN A 77 -5.46 -2.73 11.03
N ASP A 78 -5.12 -3.04 12.28
CA ASP A 78 -4.25 -2.19 13.11
C ASP A 78 -2.84 -2.09 12.51
N GLY A 79 -2.26 -3.21 12.07
CA GLY A 79 -0.97 -3.26 11.40
C GLY A 79 -0.94 -2.47 10.10
N CYS A 80 -1.94 -2.66 9.24
CA CYS A 80 -2.11 -1.92 8.00
C CYS A 80 -2.21 -0.41 8.25
N TRP A 81 -3.06 0.01 9.21
CA TRP A 81 -3.18 1.42 9.57
C TRP A 81 -1.88 2.01 10.08
N LYS A 82 -1.19 1.33 11.00
CA LYS A 82 0.09 1.79 11.56
C LYS A 82 1.15 1.94 10.47
N THR A 83 1.19 1.01 9.53
CA THR A 83 2.16 1.05 8.41
C THR A 83 1.85 2.21 7.47
N ALA A 84 0.61 2.34 7.03
CA ALA A 84 0.19 3.43 6.16
C ALA A 84 0.46 4.80 6.81
N ARG A 85 0.10 4.94 8.10
CA ARG A 85 0.39 6.13 8.88
C ARG A 85 1.90 6.40 8.98
N ALA A 86 2.72 5.38 9.30
CA ALA A 86 4.17 5.55 9.43
C ALA A 86 4.80 6.08 8.13
N ILE A 87 4.33 5.63 6.96
CA ILE A 87 4.76 6.15 5.66
C ILE A 87 4.31 7.61 5.47
N HIS A 88 3.03 7.88 5.70
CA HIS A 88 2.43 9.19 5.45
C HIS A 88 3.04 10.29 6.31
N VAL A 89 3.20 10.03 7.63
CA VAL A 89 3.77 11.01 8.57
C VAL A 89 5.28 10.91 8.72
N CYS A 90 5.97 10.08 7.94
CA CYS A 90 7.43 9.94 7.95
C CYS A 90 8.10 11.31 7.86
N ASN A 91 9.13 11.56 8.67
CA ASN A 91 9.84 12.85 8.69
C ASN A 91 10.63 13.14 7.39
N VAL A 92 10.83 12.12 6.56
CA VAL A 92 11.53 12.22 5.28
C VAL A 92 10.62 11.75 4.14
N PRO A 93 10.87 12.18 2.88
CA PRO A 93 10.11 11.68 1.73
C PRO A 93 10.19 10.16 1.60
N VAL A 94 9.10 9.57 1.13
CA VAL A 94 8.99 8.14 0.86
C VAL A 94 8.59 7.92 -0.60
N ILE A 95 9.36 7.11 -1.31
CA ILE A 95 9.14 6.73 -2.71
C ILE A 95 8.70 5.27 -2.74
N ALA A 96 7.60 4.95 -3.43
CA ALA A 96 7.17 3.60 -3.71
C ALA A 96 7.56 3.21 -5.14
N ALA A 97 8.47 2.26 -5.31
CA ALA A 97 8.89 1.69 -6.58
C ALA A 97 8.11 0.41 -6.86
N CYS A 98 7.01 0.53 -7.61
CA CYS A 98 6.02 -0.53 -7.80
C CYS A 98 6.27 -1.33 -9.08
N HIS A 99 6.24 -2.67 -8.99
CA HIS A 99 6.25 -3.54 -10.17
C HIS A 99 5.18 -4.62 -10.08
N GLY A 100 4.73 -5.13 -11.23
CA GLY A 100 3.71 -6.16 -11.29
C GLY A 100 2.41 -5.73 -10.58
N PHE A 101 1.93 -6.54 -9.65
CA PHE A 101 0.69 -6.23 -8.93
C PHE A 101 0.91 -5.33 -7.70
N VAL A 102 0.01 -4.37 -7.55
CA VAL A 102 -0.13 -3.48 -6.39
C VAL A 102 -1.57 -3.61 -5.90
N LEU A 103 -1.82 -4.54 -4.99
CA LEU A 103 -3.18 -4.94 -4.61
C LEU A 103 -3.41 -4.83 -3.11
N GLY A 104 -4.63 -4.49 -2.72
CA GLY A 104 -5.03 -4.47 -1.32
C GLY A 104 -4.13 -3.58 -0.47
N GLY A 105 -3.47 -4.18 0.52
CA GLY A 105 -2.46 -3.49 1.33
C GLY A 105 -1.31 -2.88 0.53
N GLY A 106 -1.01 -3.37 -0.69
CA GLY A 106 -0.09 -2.72 -1.61
C GLY A 106 -0.53 -1.31 -2.02
N ILE A 107 -1.84 -1.09 -2.13
CA ILE A 107 -2.42 0.25 -2.33
C ILE A 107 -2.19 1.14 -1.11
N LEU A 108 -2.23 0.58 0.12
CA LEU A 108 -1.93 1.36 1.33
C LEU A 108 -0.48 1.86 1.30
N LEU A 109 0.47 0.99 0.94
CA LEU A 109 1.89 1.36 0.85
C LEU A 109 2.11 2.44 -0.22
N ALA A 110 1.63 2.21 -1.45
CA ALA A 110 1.78 3.15 -2.56
C ALA A 110 1.01 4.46 -2.30
N GLY A 111 -0.24 4.37 -1.83
CA GLY A 111 -1.09 5.54 -1.58
C GLY A 111 -0.70 6.36 -0.35
N SER A 112 0.16 5.84 0.53
CA SER A 112 0.74 6.60 1.65
C SER A 112 2.07 7.26 1.30
N ALA A 113 2.75 6.80 0.24
CA ALA A 113 4.01 7.35 -0.23
C ALA A 113 3.84 8.78 -0.79
N ASP A 114 4.95 9.52 -0.87
CA ASP A 114 4.98 10.86 -1.45
C ASP A 114 5.09 10.82 -2.97
N LEU A 115 5.80 9.81 -3.49
CA LEU A 115 5.92 9.54 -4.92
C LEU A 115 5.72 8.06 -5.22
N VAL A 116 5.13 7.77 -6.37
CA VAL A 116 4.97 6.41 -6.87
C VAL A 116 5.54 6.33 -8.28
N LEU A 117 6.47 5.40 -8.50
CA LEU A 117 6.97 5.01 -9.80
C LEU A 117 6.50 3.58 -10.08
N ALA A 118 6.34 3.21 -11.35
CA ALA A 118 5.89 1.86 -11.68
C ALA A 118 6.53 1.29 -12.95
N THR A 119 6.55 -0.05 -13.07
CA THR A 119 6.80 -0.69 -14.36
C THR A 119 5.57 -0.64 -15.26
N GLU A 120 5.77 -0.68 -16.58
CA GLU A 120 4.68 -0.60 -17.58
C GLU A 120 3.64 -1.73 -17.46
N ASP A 121 4.08 -2.90 -16.99
CA ASP A 121 3.23 -4.08 -16.77
C ASP A 121 2.49 -4.06 -15.43
N SER A 122 2.73 -3.05 -14.59
CA SER A 122 2.09 -2.96 -13.28
C SER A 122 0.59 -2.69 -13.38
N TYR A 123 -0.13 -3.12 -12.35
CA TYR A 123 -1.54 -2.81 -12.18
C TYR A 123 -1.90 -2.61 -10.72
N PHE A 124 -2.87 -1.72 -10.49
CA PHE A 124 -3.31 -1.26 -9.17
C PHE A 124 -4.75 -1.66 -8.92
N GLY A 125 -5.07 -2.21 -7.76
CA GLY A 125 -6.44 -2.64 -7.48
C GLY A 125 -6.75 -2.88 -6.02
N LEU A 126 -8.07 -2.83 -5.72
CA LEU A 126 -8.66 -3.21 -4.43
C LEU A 126 -9.67 -4.33 -4.65
N PRO A 127 -9.21 -5.60 -4.67
CA PRO A 127 -10.07 -6.76 -4.90
C PRO A 127 -10.79 -7.24 -3.62
N GLU A 128 -10.78 -6.45 -2.55
CA GLU A 128 -11.33 -6.79 -1.25
C GLU A 128 -12.81 -7.14 -1.31
N ILE A 129 -13.57 -6.45 -2.17
CA ILE A 129 -15.01 -6.71 -2.34
C ILE A 129 -15.28 -8.16 -2.78
N ASP A 130 -14.43 -8.72 -3.63
CA ASP A 130 -14.51 -10.10 -4.11
C ASP A 130 -14.09 -11.13 -3.05
N ARG A 131 -13.58 -10.66 -1.90
CA ARG A 131 -13.02 -11.47 -0.81
C ARG A 131 -13.73 -11.23 0.51
N GLY A 132 -14.90 -10.61 0.48
CA GLY A 132 -15.71 -10.34 1.65
C GLY A 132 -15.09 -9.35 2.64
N ALA A 133 -14.27 -8.43 2.15
CA ALA A 133 -13.65 -7.37 2.93
C ALA A 133 -13.84 -5.99 2.27
N LEU A 134 -13.50 -4.96 3.01
CA LEU A 134 -13.38 -3.58 2.52
C LEU A 134 -12.05 -3.01 3.04
N GLY A 135 -11.61 -1.92 2.46
CA GLY A 135 -10.44 -1.19 2.94
C GLY A 135 -9.57 -0.64 1.81
N GLY A 136 -8.77 0.36 2.14
CA GLY A 136 -7.82 0.98 1.22
C GLY A 136 -8.38 2.08 0.34
N GLY A 137 -9.67 2.36 0.38
CA GLY A 137 -10.31 3.41 -0.43
C GLY A 137 -9.80 4.80 -0.10
N ALA A 138 -9.50 5.08 1.16
CA ALA A 138 -8.90 6.34 1.58
C ALA A 138 -7.54 6.57 0.88
N HIS A 139 -6.66 5.58 0.88
CA HIS A 139 -5.35 5.65 0.23
C HIS A 139 -5.44 5.58 -1.29
N LEU A 140 -6.41 4.79 -1.82
CA LEU A 140 -6.69 4.76 -3.25
C LEU A 140 -7.13 6.15 -3.75
N SER A 141 -7.88 6.91 -2.93
CA SER A 141 -8.36 8.26 -3.26
C SER A 141 -7.23 9.30 -3.32
N ARG A 142 -6.07 9.04 -2.71
CA ARG A 142 -4.86 9.86 -2.90
C ARG A 142 -4.21 9.60 -4.26
N LEU A 143 -4.37 8.41 -4.82
CA LEU A 143 -3.77 8.04 -6.10
C LEU A 143 -4.67 8.34 -7.29
N PHE A 144 -5.98 8.12 -7.17
CA PHE A 144 -6.88 8.09 -8.33
C PHE A 144 -8.04 9.06 -8.20
N PRO A 145 -8.53 9.59 -9.35
CA PRO A 145 -9.76 10.39 -9.38
C PRO A 145 -10.96 9.60 -8.84
N LEU A 146 -11.88 10.27 -8.16
CA LEU A 146 -13.02 9.67 -7.46
C LEU A 146 -13.83 8.66 -8.31
N GLN A 147 -14.03 8.92 -9.60
CA GLN A 147 -14.77 7.99 -10.47
C GLN A 147 -13.99 6.68 -10.71
N ALA A 148 -12.64 6.76 -10.79
CA ALA A 148 -11.80 5.58 -10.91
C ALA A 148 -11.81 4.76 -9.59
N VAL A 149 -11.68 5.45 -8.44
CA VAL A 149 -11.76 4.84 -7.10
C VAL A 149 -13.06 4.06 -6.94
N ARG A 150 -14.21 4.69 -7.21
CA ARG A 150 -15.52 4.04 -7.10
C ARG A 150 -15.65 2.82 -8.01
N LYS A 151 -15.18 2.94 -9.26
CA LYS A 151 -15.18 1.80 -10.19
C LYS A 151 -14.33 0.64 -9.65
N MET A 152 -13.11 0.94 -9.18
CA MET A 152 -12.21 -0.09 -8.64
C MET A 152 -12.82 -0.78 -7.41
N MET A 153 -13.32 -0.02 -6.46
CA MET A 153 -13.92 -0.57 -5.23
C MET A 153 -15.19 -1.37 -5.48
N PHE A 154 -16.08 -0.90 -6.37
CA PHE A 154 -17.36 -1.58 -6.61
C PHE A 154 -17.27 -2.78 -7.55
N THR A 155 -16.17 -2.91 -8.30
CA THR A 155 -16.02 -3.98 -9.28
C THR A 155 -14.84 -4.92 -8.97
N GLY A 156 -13.99 -4.61 -7.99
CA GLY A 156 -12.75 -5.33 -7.73
C GLY A 156 -11.72 -5.28 -8.86
N LYS A 157 -12.03 -4.60 -9.98
CA LYS A 157 -11.20 -4.62 -11.19
C LYS A 157 -10.06 -3.63 -11.11
N PRO A 158 -8.82 -4.07 -11.41
CA PRO A 158 -7.64 -3.21 -11.34
C PRO A 158 -7.57 -2.22 -12.52
N ILE A 159 -6.71 -1.22 -12.36
CA ILE A 159 -6.31 -0.25 -13.38
C ILE A 159 -4.84 -0.51 -13.74
N SER A 160 -4.50 -0.50 -15.04
CA SER A 160 -3.11 -0.64 -15.51
C SER A 160 -2.26 0.58 -15.14
N ALA A 161 -0.94 0.37 -14.99
CA ALA A 161 0.01 1.45 -14.73
C ALA A 161 -0.04 2.54 -15.81
N LYS A 162 -0.24 2.16 -17.08
CA LYS A 162 -0.44 3.14 -18.15
C LYS A 162 -1.63 4.07 -17.87
N ARG A 163 -2.77 3.51 -17.43
CA ARG A 163 -3.93 4.31 -17.10
C ARG A 163 -3.72 5.14 -15.82
N ALA A 164 -2.99 4.60 -14.85
CA ALA A 164 -2.59 5.32 -13.65
C ALA A 164 -1.70 6.52 -13.99
N PHE A 165 -0.76 6.35 -14.92
CA PHE A 165 0.08 7.43 -15.43
C PHE A 165 -0.74 8.53 -16.14
N GLU A 166 -1.70 8.15 -16.99
CA GLU A 166 -2.61 9.09 -17.65
C GLU A 166 -3.44 9.91 -16.65
N TYR A 167 -3.72 9.37 -15.47
CA TYR A 167 -4.39 10.10 -14.38
C TYR A 167 -3.45 10.99 -13.55
N GLY A 168 -2.13 10.88 -13.74
CA GLY A 168 -1.14 11.54 -12.90
C GLY A 168 -0.98 10.87 -11.52
N SER A 169 -1.40 9.61 -11.39
CA SER A 169 -1.33 8.83 -10.15
C SER A 169 0.07 8.28 -9.87
N ILE A 170 0.89 8.15 -10.90
CA ILE A 170 2.29 7.73 -10.81
C ILE A 170 3.16 8.72 -11.57
N GLU A 171 4.38 8.92 -11.08
CA GLU A 171 5.31 9.92 -11.59
C GLU A 171 5.89 9.51 -12.94
N SER A 172 6.31 8.23 -13.05
CA SER A 172 6.94 7.70 -14.25
C SER A 172 6.71 6.22 -14.47
N LEU A 173 6.82 5.77 -15.74
CA LEU A 173 6.72 4.38 -16.16
C LEU A 173 8.08 3.87 -16.64
N HIS A 174 8.41 2.65 -16.29
CA HIS A 174 9.68 2.00 -16.60
C HIS A 174 9.47 0.62 -17.24
N SER A 175 10.35 0.26 -18.16
CA SER A 175 10.24 -1.00 -18.92
C SER A 175 10.44 -2.26 -18.07
N ASP A 176 11.18 -2.15 -16.98
CA ASP A 176 11.55 -3.27 -16.12
C ASP A 176 11.92 -2.81 -14.69
N ILE A 177 12.10 -3.79 -13.79
CA ILE A 177 12.42 -3.55 -12.37
C ILE A 177 13.77 -2.85 -12.20
N HIS A 178 14.76 -3.11 -13.07
CA HIS A 178 16.08 -2.52 -12.93
C HIS A 178 16.04 -1.02 -13.26
N SER A 179 15.41 -0.64 -14.38
CA SER A 179 15.22 0.76 -14.75
C SER A 179 14.32 1.51 -13.76
N LEU A 180 13.30 0.86 -13.20
CA LEU A 180 12.46 1.38 -12.13
C LEU A 180 13.27 1.69 -10.86
N HIS A 181 14.08 0.73 -10.42
CA HIS A 181 14.90 0.89 -9.22
C HIS A 181 15.92 2.01 -9.39
N GLN A 182 16.62 2.07 -10.54
CA GLN A 182 17.58 3.13 -10.83
C GLN A 182 16.90 4.52 -10.81
N ALA A 183 15.75 4.67 -11.45
CA ALA A 183 15.02 5.93 -11.44
C ALA A 183 14.56 6.35 -10.03
N ALA A 184 14.14 5.40 -9.21
CA ALA A 184 13.79 5.69 -7.81
C ALA A 184 15.00 6.16 -7.01
N LEU A 185 16.18 5.56 -7.23
CA LEU A 185 17.43 6.00 -6.59
C LEU A 185 17.88 7.37 -7.09
N ASP A 186 17.81 7.65 -8.40
CA ASP A 186 18.18 8.95 -8.97
C ASP A 186 17.34 10.09 -8.35
N ILE A 187 16.03 9.88 -8.20
CA ILE A 187 15.13 10.82 -7.52
C ILE A 187 15.48 10.94 -6.03
N ALA A 188 15.75 9.80 -5.37
CA ALA A 188 16.12 9.79 -3.96
C ALA A 188 17.44 10.52 -3.70
N GLU A 189 18.44 10.38 -4.57
CA GLU A 189 19.71 11.11 -4.50
C GLU A 189 19.51 12.62 -4.65
N ASP A 190 18.68 13.04 -5.61
CA ASP A 190 18.34 14.47 -5.77
C ASP A 190 17.65 15.01 -4.51
N MET A 191 16.68 14.30 -3.95
CA MET A 191 16.02 14.67 -2.68
C MET A 191 17.02 14.70 -1.52
N ALA A 192 17.88 13.70 -1.37
CA ALA A 192 18.86 13.58 -0.30
C ALA A 192 19.90 14.71 -0.33
N SER A 193 20.14 15.32 -1.51
CA SER A 193 21.03 16.47 -1.67
C SER A 193 20.49 17.78 -1.07
N LYS A 194 19.18 17.85 -0.81
CA LYS A 194 18.52 19.07 -0.31
C LYS A 194 18.67 19.20 1.22
N SER A 195 18.31 20.39 1.73
CA SER A 195 18.29 20.64 3.19
C SER A 195 17.29 19.68 3.88
N PRO A 196 17.71 18.88 4.88
CA PRO A 196 16.81 17.97 5.58
C PRO A 196 15.67 18.71 6.30
N ILE A 197 15.95 19.90 6.84
CA ILE A 197 14.93 20.72 7.51
C ILE A 197 13.89 21.18 6.46
N ALA A 198 14.33 21.63 5.30
CA ALA A 198 13.44 22.08 4.25
C ALA A 198 12.56 20.93 3.74
N MET A 199 13.14 19.73 3.50
CA MET A 199 12.39 18.56 3.05
C MET A 199 11.33 18.11 4.06
N LYS A 200 11.71 18.04 5.35
CA LYS A 200 10.76 17.72 6.43
C LYS A 200 9.60 18.71 6.50
N LEU A 201 9.89 20.00 6.41
CA LEU A 201 8.85 21.03 6.46
C LEU A 201 7.98 21.02 5.19
N ALA A 202 8.58 20.77 4.01
CA ALA A 202 7.85 20.65 2.77
C ALA A 202 6.85 19.47 2.80
N LYS A 203 7.29 18.28 3.25
CA LYS A 203 6.39 17.12 3.40
C LYS A 203 5.26 17.44 4.40
N LYS A 204 5.60 18.01 5.55
CA LYS A 204 4.58 18.41 6.56
C LYS A 204 3.57 19.40 5.98
N ALA A 205 4.03 20.38 5.20
CA ALA A 205 3.15 21.37 4.57
C ALA A 205 2.25 20.70 3.52
N LEU A 206 2.80 19.81 2.67
CA LEU A 206 2.05 19.08 1.66
C LEU A 206 0.95 18.23 2.31
N ASN A 207 1.26 17.48 3.37
CA ASN A 207 0.26 16.69 4.10
C ASN A 207 -0.85 17.56 4.72
N GLN A 208 -0.56 18.79 5.11
CA GLN A 208 -1.58 19.71 5.66
C GLN A 208 -2.49 20.34 4.62
N ILE A 209 -2.03 20.46 3.37
CA ILE A 209 -2.85 21.01 2.27
C ILE A 209 -3.62 19.95 1.48
N GLU A 210 -3.38 18.67 1.74
CA GLU A 210 -4.19 17.59 1.18
C GLU A 210 -5.65 17.73 1.62
N HIS A 211 -6.58 17.35 0.73
CA HIS A 211 -8.00 17.35 1.04
C HIS A 211 -8.36 16.17 1.95
N GLY A 212 -8.63 16.48 3.21
CA GLY A 212 -9.02 15.51 4.23
C GLY A 212 -7.84 14.88 4.95
N ASP A 213 -8.14 14.22 6.06
CA ASP A 213 -7.18 13.45 6.84
C ASP A 213 -7.28 11.97 6.43
N VAL A 214 -6.30 11.47 5.70
CA VAL A 214 -6.28 10.08 5.21
C VAL A 214 -6.27 9.07 6.35
N ASP A 215 -5.64 9.40 7.48
CA ASP A 215 -5.59 8.53 8.65
C ASP A 215 -6.97 8.39 9.30
N GLU A 216 -7.70 9.50 9.46
CA GLU A 216 -9.07 9.51 9.98
C GLU A 216 -10.04 8.81 9.03
N HIS A 217 -9.92 9.08 7.73
CA HIS A 217 -10.73 8.42 6.70
C HIS A 217 -10.51 6.91 6.70
N TYR A 218 -9.26 6.46 6.78
CA TYR A 218 -8.96 5.03 6.79
C TYR A 218 -9.43 4.35 8.07
N LYS A 219 -9.28 4.98 9.23
CA LYS A 219 -9.87 4.47 10.50
C LYS A 219 -11.37 4.31 10.41
N SER A 220 -12.06 5.30 9.84
CA SER A 220 -13.50 5.21 9.60
C SER A 220 -13.83 4.05 8.66
N GLU A 221 -13.09 3.89 7.56
CA GLU A 221 -13.27 2.80 6.60
C GLU A 221 -13.09 1.42 7.23
N GLN A 222 -12.13 1.25 8.13
CA GLN A 222 -11.91 0.00 8.85
C GLN A 222 -13.14 -0.44 9.68
N THR A 223 -13.96 0.48 10.16
CA THR A 223 -15.19 0.12 10.88
C THR A 223 -16.18 -0.63 9.99
N PHE A 224 -16.28 -0.24 8.71
CA PHE A 224 -17.11 -0.93 7.72
C PHE A 224 -16.55 -2.30 7.35
N THR A 225 -15.23 -2.47 7.33
CA THR A 225 -14.60 -3.79 7.16
C THR A 225 -15.00 -4.73 8.30
N LEU A 226 -14.91 -4.26 9.55
CA LEU A 226 -15.29 -5.06 10.72
C LEU A 226 -16.79 -5.36 10.77
N GLU A 227 -17.63 -4.47 10.25
CA GLU A 227 -19.07 -4.71 10.11
C GLU A 227 -19.34 -5.78 9.05
N LEU A 228 -18.77 -5.64 7.86
CA LEU A 228 -18.91 -6.59 6.77
C LEU A 228 -18.44 -8.00 7.17
N TYR A 229 -17.33 -8.10 7.91
CA TYR A 229 -16.76 -9.38 8.36
C TYR A 229 -17.71 -10.21 9.23
N LYS A 230 -18.75 -9.61 9.80
CA LYS A 230 -19.78 -10.30 10.58
C LYS A 230 -20.90 -10.88 9.72
N SER A 231 -20.98 -10.51 8.45
CA SER A 231 -22.05 -10.94 7.54
C SER A 231 -21.80 -12.34 6.97
N THR A 232 -22.86 -13.02 6.60
CA THR A 232 -22.83 -14.29 5.85
C THR A 232 -22.21 -14.12 4.48
N ASP A 233 -22.44 -12.99 3.81
CA ASP A 233 -21.87 -12.67 2.50
C ASP A 233 -20.36 -12.56 2.54
N SER A 234 -19.81 -11.97 3.61
CA SER A 234 -18.35 -11.89 3.79
C SER A 234 -17.75 -13.30 3.97
N GLN A 235 -18.41 -14.19 4.73
CA GLN A 235 -17.95 -15.57 4.89
C GLN A 235 -18.01 -16.31 3.55
N GLU A 236 -19.14 -16.22 2.84
CA GLU A 236 -19.29 -16.84 1.51
C GLU A 236 -18.22 -16.36 0.52
N ALA A 237 -17.95 -15.05 0.46
CA ALA A 237 -16.93 -14.50 -0.43
C ALA A 237 -15.52 -15.06 -0.12
N ARG A 238 -15.17 -15.19 1.16
CA ARG A 238 -13.89 -15.78 1.57
C ARG A 238 -13.80 -17.26 1.21
N ASP A 239 -14.84 -18.04 1.49
CA ASP A 239 -14.88 -19.47 1.21
C ASP A 239 -14.83 -19.72 -0.31
N ALA A 240 -15.62 -19.01 -1.10
CA ALA A 240 -15.61 -19.08 -2.55
C ALA A 240 -14.23 -18.76 -3.15
N PHE A 241 -13.56 -17.74 -2.63
CA PHE A 241 -12.22 -17.37 -3.07
C PHE A 241 -11.20 -18.49 -2.82
N VAL A 242 -11.22 -19.09 -1.64
CA VAL A 242 -10.32 -20.20 -1.26
C VAL A 242 -10.61 -21.46 -2.09
N GLU A 243 -11.89 -21.77 -2.26
CA GLU A 243 -12.37 -22.93 -3.02
C GLU A 243 -12.29 -22.72 -4.55
N LYS A 244 -11.93 -21.52 -5.00
CA LYS A 244 -11.83 -21.13 -6.42
C LYS A 244 -13.13 -21.38 -7.20
N ARG A 245 -14.25 -21.04 -6.60
CA ARG A 245 -15.58 -21.07 -7.17
C ARG A 245 -16.20 -19.67 -7.17
N ASP A 246 -17.31 -19.51 -7.89
CA ASP A 246 -18.11 -18.31 -7.80
C ASP A 246 -18.85 -18.22 -6.44
N ALA A 247 -18.90 -17.04 -5.86
CA ALA A 247 -19.67 -16.80 -4.64
C ALA A 247 -21.18 -16.81 -4.95
N ASN A 248 -21.95 -17.36 -4.02
CA ASN A 248 -23.40 -17.43 -4.12
C ASN A 248 -24.03 -16.60 -2.98
N PHE A 249 -24.26 -15.32 -3.25
CA PHE A 249 -24.87 -14.42 -2.29
C PHE A 249 -26.37 -14.63 -2.23
N HIS A 250 -26.89 -14.84 -1.04
CA HIS A 250 -28.32 -14.89 -0.78
C HIS A 250 -28.74 -13.54 -0.17
N ALA A 251 -29.81 -12.95 -0.70
CA ALA A 251 -30.42 -11.82 -0.03
C ALA A 251 -30.92 -12.29 1.35
N GLU A 252 -30.45 -11.63 2.43
CA GLU A 252 -31.06 -11.82 3.74
C GLU A 252 -32.52 -11.33 3.63
N GLU A 253 -33.46 -12.22 4.00
CA GLU A 253 -34.88 -11.91 4.10
C GLU A 253 -35.18 -10.98 5.29
#